data_ff0c5e847ba676bc67c60496f171ef26
#
_entry.id   ff0c5e847ba676bc67c60496f171ef26
#
_cell.length_a   1.000
_cell.length_b   1.000
_cell.length_c   1.000
_cell.angle_alpha   90.00
_cell.angle_beta   90.00
_cell.angle_gamma   90.00
#
_symmetry.space_group_name_H-M   'P 1'
#
loop_
_entity.id
_entity.type
_entity.pdbx_description
1 polymer ?
#
loop_
_entity_poly.entity_id
_entity_poly.type
_entity_poly.pdbx_seq_one_letter_code
_entity_poly.pdbx_strand_id
1 'polypeptide(L)'
;SITFNELEALHPDGVFFSNGPGDPEQAAPEVNLLRQVLDAGYPFFGICFGNQLLGRALGFGTYKLKFGHRGINQPVKDMTTGKIEITAHNHGFAVDAPIGETVDAPFENGKYGKVFVSQIDLNDDVVEGLQCVDIPAFSVQYHPEAAAGPHDAAYLFDRFVDLMRSAKEGTRNA
;
A
#
# COMPACT_ATOMS: atom_id res chain seq x y z
N SER A 1 -11.68 12.06 -11.97
CA SER A 1 -10.54 11.16 -11.74
C SER A 1 -9.75 10.96 -13.01
N ILE A 2 -8.46 10.73 -12.88
CA ILE A 2 -7.55 10.53 -14.01
C ILE A 2 -7.76 9.14 -14.62
N THR A 3 -7.68 9.05 -15.97
CA THR A 3 -7.67 7.75 -16.65
C THR A 3 -6.24 7.24 -16.76
N PHE A 4 -6.08 5.95 -17.05
CA PHE A 4 -4.76 5.37 -17.25
C PHE A 4 -4.02 6.03 -18.43
N ASN A 5 -4.71 6.32 -19.52
CA ASN A 5 -4.11 6.98 -20.68
C ASN A 5 -3.59 8.38 -20.33
N GLU A 6 -4.37 9.14 -19.55
CA GLU A 6 -3.94 10.46 -19.06
C GLU A 6 -2.73 10.36 -18.14
N LEU A 7 -2.73 9.36 -17.24
CA LEU A 7 -1.62 9.12 -16.34
C LEU A 7 -0.35 8.76 -17.12
N GLU A 8 -0.46 7.86 -18.07
CA GLU A 8 0.68 7.42 -18.87
C GLU A 8 1.26 8.55 -19.73
N ALA A 9 0.41 9.47 -20.21
CA ALA A 9 0.84 10.64 -20.97
C ALA A 9 1.72 11.59 -20.15
N LEU A 10 1.66 11.53 -18.82
CA LEU A 10 2.53 12.33 -17.94
C LEU A 10 3.93 11.76 -17.80
N HIS A 11 4.18 10.54 -18.32
CA HIS A 11 5.45 9.82 -18.20
C HIS A 11 5.95 9.75 -16.75
N PRO A 12 5.13 9.24 -15.81
CA PRO A 12 5.54 9.23 -14.39
C PRO A 12 6.65 8.23 -14.13
N ASP A 13 7.47 8.51 -13.14
CA ASP A 13 8.49 7.58 -12.64
C ASP A 13 7.90 6.60 -11.62
N GLY A 14 6.76 6.95 -11.06
CA GLY A 14 6.01 6.14 -10.10
C GLY A 14 4.63 6.71 -9.89
N VAL A 15 3.77 5.95 -9.22
CA VAL A 15 2.38 6.33 -8.97
C VAL A 15 2.10 6.24 -7.47
N PHE A 16 1.46 7.25 -6.95
CA PHE A 16 1.14 7.37 -5.54
C PHE A 16 -0.37 7.54 -5.37
N PHE A 17 -0.97 6.67 -4.56
CA PHE A 17 -2.37 6.83 -4.18
C PHE A 17 -2.43 7.14 -2.69
N SER A 18 -3.05 8.27 -2.36
CA SER A 18 -3.18 8.69 -0.99
C SER A 18 -4.63 8.56 -0.50
N ASN A 19 -5.09 9.48 0.33
CA ASN A 19 -6.39 9.39 0.98
C ASN A 19 -7.56 9.42 0.01
N GLY A 20 -8.63 8.74 0.41
CA GLY A 20 -9.91 8.82 -0.26
C GLY A 20 -11.00 8.42 0.73
N PRO A 21 -12.20 8.99 0.59
CA PRO A 21 -13.32 8.65 1.46
C PRO A 21 -14.03 7.40 0.97
N GLY A 22 -14.70 6.74 1.90
CA GLY A 22 -15.68 5.70 1.59
C GLY A 22 -15.17 4.28 1.73
N ASP A 23 -15.98 3.39 1.21
CA ASP A 23 -15.76 1.95 1.29
C ASP A 23 -14.90 1.50 0.09
N PRO A 24 -13.76 0.86 0.32
CA PRO A 24 -12.91 0.38 -0.78
C PRO A 24 -13.61 -0.65 -1.68
N GLU A 25 -14.61 -1.36 -1.18
CA GLU A 25 -15.39 -2.30 -1.97
C GLU A 25 -16.20 -1.59 -3.07
N GLN A 26 -16.52 -0.31 -2.88
CA GLN A 26 -17.27 0.51 -3.83
C GLN A 26 -16.34 1.23 -4.83
N ALA A 27 -15.03 1.02 -4.75
CA ALA A 27 -14.05 1.76 -5.53
C ALA A 27 -13.54 0.97 -6.75
N ALA A 28 -14.42 0.26 -7.46
CA ALA A 28 -14.06 -0.55 -8.60
C ALA A 28 -13.28 0.23 -9.69
N PRO A 29 -13.65 1.47 -10.05
CA PRO A 29 -12.88 2.22 -11.04
C PRO A 29 -11.43 2.48 -10.61
N GLU A 30 -11.21 2.82 -9.34
CA GLU A 30 -9.88 3.09 -8.80
C GLU A 30 -9.06 1.82 -8.72
N VAL A 31 -9.66 0.69 -8.36
CA VAL A 31 -9.01 -0.62 -8.35
C VAL A 31 -8.58 -1.01 -9.76
N ASN A 32 -9.45 -0.78 -10.76
CA ASN A 32 -9.12 -1.08 -12.15
C ASN A 32 -7.98 -0.20 -12.67
N LEU A 33 -7.97 1.09 -12.32
CA LEU A 33 -6.86 1.98 -12.66
C LEU A 33 -5.56 1.48 -12.02
N LEU A 34 -5.60 1.09 -10.76
CA LEU A 34 -4.43 0.57 -10.07
C LEU A 34 -3.90 -0.69 -10.74
N ARG A 35 -4.78 -1.61 -11.14
CA ARG A 35 -4.35 -2.82 -11.86
C ARG A 35 -3.64 -2.48 -13.18
N GLN A 36 -4.11 -1.47 -13.90
CA GLN A 36 -3.43 -1.00 -15.10
C GLN A 36 -2.03 -0.45 -14.78
N VAL A 37 -1.90 0.26 -13.67
CA VAL A 37 -0.61 0.77 -13.18
C VAL A 37 0.34 -0.39 -12.85
N LEU A 38 -0.15 -1.41 -12.13
CA LEU A 38 0.65 -2.59 -11.78
C LEU A 38 1.05 -3.38 -13.04
N ASP A 39 0.13 -3.55 -13.98
CA ASP A 39 0.38 -4.26 -15.24
C ASP A 39 1.46 -3.57 -16.08
N ALA A 40 1.50 -2.25 -16.04
CA ALA A 40 2.49 -1.46 -16.77
C ALA A 40 3.87 -1.45 -16.06
N GLY A 41 3.97 -1.97 -14.85
CA GLY A 41 5.23 -2.05 -14.12
C GLY A 41 5.67 -0.78 -13.43
N TYR A 42 4.79 0.21 -13.30
CA TYR A 42 5.13 1.43 -12.56
C TYR A 42 5.35 1.14 -11.09
N PRO A 43 6.40 1.70 -10.47
CA PRO A 43 6.50 1.70 -9.00
C PRO A 43 5.28 2.35 -8.36
N PHE A 44 4.75 1.70 -7.32
CA PHE A 44 3.53 2.14 -6.66
C PHE A 44 3.71 2.23 -5.16
N PHE A 45 3.18 3.29 -4.57
CA PHE A 45 3.09 3.46 -3.12
C PHE A 45 1.68 3.92 -2.76
N GLY A 46 1.02 3.19 -1.85
CA GLY A 46 -0.33 3.52 -1.38
C GLY A 46 -0.34 3.89 0.10
N ILE A 47 -1.08 4.95 0.45
CA ILE A 47 -1.26 5.40 1.82
C ILE A 47 -2.74 5.42 2.14
N CYS A 48 -3.12 4.89 3.31
CA CYS A 48 -4.49 4.88 3.84
C CYS A 48 -5.45 4.20 2.86
N PHE A 49 -6.32 4.94 2.19
CA PHE A 49 -7.20 4.39 1.17
C PHE A 49 -6.41 3.68 0.06
N GLY A 50 -5.22 4.20 -0.29
CA GLY A 50 -4.31 3.58 -1.25
C GLY A 50 -3.83 2.18 -0.82
N ASN A 51 -3.65 1.94 0.48
CA ASN A 51 -3.36 0.60 1.00
C ASN A 51 -4.52 -0.36 0.77
N GLN A 52 -5.75 0.11 1.02
CA GLN A 52 -6.96 -0.70 0.83
C GLN A 52 -7.17 -1.02 -0.66
N LEU A 53 -6.93 -0.06 -1.53
CA LEU A 53 -7.01 -0.27 -2.97
C LEU A 53 -5.96 -1.27 -3.47
N LEU A 54 -4.74 -1.21 -2.94
CA LEU A 54 -3.72 -2.19 -3.29
C LEU A 54 -4.14 -3.59 -2.86
N GLY A 55 -4.64 -3.73 -1.63
CA GLY A 55 -5.15 -5.02 -1.15
C GLY A 55 -6.21 -5.58 -2.08
N ARG A 56 -7.17 -4.77 -2.49
CA ARG A 56 -8.22 -5.22 -3.40
C ARG A 56 -7.72 -5.52 -4.80
N ALA A 57 -6.78 -4.71 -5.31
CA ALA A 57 -6.17 -4.97 -6.63
C ALA A 57 -5.45 -6.31 -6.65
N LEU A 58 -4.81 -6.69 -5.55
CA LEU A 58 -4.13 -7.97 -5.40
C LEU A 58 -5.09 -9.14 -5.17
N GLY A 59 -6.37 -8.86 -4.94
CA GLY A 59 -7.40 -9.89 -4.79
C GLY A 59 -7.78 -10.21 -3.35
N PHE A 60 -7.27 -9.49 -2.37
CA PHE A 60 -7.69 -9.62 -0.97
C PHE A 60 -9.02 -8.90 -0.73
N GLY A 61 -9.79 -9.37 0.23
CA GLY A 61 -10.98 -8.66 0.68
C GLY A 61 -10.62 -7.49 1.60
N THR A 62 -11.61 -6.65 1.86
CA THR A 62 -11.54 -5.61 2.87
C THR A 62 -12.76 -5.74 3.78
N TYR A 63 -12.64 -5.25 5.01
CA TYR A 63 -13.75 -5.34 5.97
C TYR A 63 -13.81 -4.06 6.80
N LYS A 64 -15.01 -3.81 7.34
CA LYS A 64 -15.24 -2.66 8.20
C LYS A 64 -14.80 -3.00 9.61
N LEU A 65 -13.96 -2.13 10.20
CA LEU A 65 -13.55 -2.26 11.59
C LEU A 65 -14.69 -1.89 12.52
N LYS A 66 -14.88 -2.64 13.61
CA LYS A 66 -15.94 -2.40 14.56
C LYS A 66 -15.89 -0.99 15.17
N PHE A 67 -14.69 -0.52 15.49
CA PHE A 67 -14.49 0.78 16.12
C PHE A 67 -13.66 1.75 15.27
N GLY A 68 -13.08 1.28 14.16
CA GLY A 68 -12.16 2.06 13.35
C GLY A 68 -10.85 2.37 14.07
N HIS A 69 -9.87 2.84 13.32
CA HIS A 69 -8.62 3.35 13.87
C HIS A 69 -8.58 4.86 13.65
N ARG A 70 -8.62 5.62 14.74
CA ARG A 70 -8.59 7.07 14.70
C ARG A 70 -7.67 7.60 15.78
N GLY A 71 -6.97 8.71 15.46
CA GLY A 71 -6.06 9.34 16.39
C GLY A 71 -4.60 9.03 16.12
N ILE A 72 -3.73 9.41 17.05
CA ILE A 72 -2.28 9.39 16.86
C ILE A 72 -1.54 8.38 17.72
N ASN A 73 -2.25 7.45 18.36
CA ASN A 73 -1.67 6.55 19.36
C ASN A 73 -1.78 5.08 18.98
N GLN A 74 -1.62 4.76 17.70
CA GLN A 74 -1.66 3.37 17.24
C GLN A 74 -0.24 2.83 17.07
N PRO A 75 0.16 1.82 17.90
CA PRO A 75 1.48 1.20 17.75
C PRO A 75 1.48 0.24 16.58
N VAL A 76 2.31 0.52 15.58
CA VAL A 76 2.44 -0.31 14.39
C VAL A 76 3.83 -0.92 14.34
N LYS A 77 3.88 -2.23 14.15
CA LYS A 77 5.13 -2.98 14.02
C LYS A 77 5.44 -3.24 12.55
N ASP A 78 6.64 -2.84 12.15
CA ASP A 78 7.20 -3.21 10.85
C ASP A 78 7.74 -4.64 10.96
N MET A 79 7.12 -5.57 10.22
CA MET A 79 7.48 -6.99 10.27
C MET A 79 8.83 -7.27 9.63
N THR A 80 9.36 -6.35 8.82
CA THR A 80 10.66 -6.52 8.17
C THR A 80 11.83 -6.13 9.06
N THR A 81 11.63 -5.21 10.00
CA THR A 81 12.68 -4.69 10.88
C THR A 81 12.44 -5.01 12.35
N GLY A 82 11.21 -5.35 12.73
CA GLY A 82 10.79 -5.48 14.12
C GLY A 82 10.58 -4.16 14.85
N LYS A 83 10.76 -3.03 14.17
CA LYS A 83 10.63 -1.70 14.76
C LYS A 83 9.17 -1.37 14.99
N ILE A 84 8.88 -0.72 16.12
CA ILE A 84 7.53 -0.27 16.49
C ILE A 84 7.50 1.26 16.46
N GLU A 85 6.49 1.81 15.81
CA GLU A 85 6.27 3.25 15.75
C GLU A 85 4.85 3.59 16.17
N ILE A 86 4.70 4.75 16.80
CA ILE A 86 3.38 5.30 17.11
C ILE A 86 2.91 6.11 15.91
N THR A 87 1.76 5.73 15.37
CA THR A 87 1.28 6.24 14.09
C THR A 87 -0.07 6.93 14.20
N ALA A 88 -0.37 7.77 13.20
CA ALA A 88 -1.64 8.48 13.10
C ALA A 88 -2.56 7.77 12.11
N HIS A 89 -3.80 7.55 12.51
CA HIS A 89 -4.80 6.81 11.73
C HIS A 89 -6.11 7.58 11.63
N ASN A 90 -6.79 7.37 10.51
CA ASN A 90 -8.17 7.81 10.34
C ASN A 90 -8.82 6.92 9.28
N HIS A 91 -9.09 5.66 9.67
CA HIS A 91 -9.72 4.71 8.73
C HIS A 91 -10.71 3.79 9.44
N GLY A 92 -11.75 3.41 8.73
CA GLY A 92 -12.78 2.50 9.22
C GLY A 92 -12.75 1.13 8.57
N PHE A 93 -11.85 0.90 7.61
CA PHE A 93 -11.74 -0.34 6.87
C PHE A 93 -10.31 -0.86 6.91
N ALA A 94 -10.16 -2.16 6.76
CA ALA A 94 -8.85 -2.81 6.75
C ALA A 94 -8.79 -3.90 5.68
N VAL A 95 -7.58 -4.26 5.28
CA VAL A 95 -7.32 -5.34 4.33
C VAL A 95 -7.34 -6.69 5.06
N ASP A 96 -8.00 -7.67 4.47
CA ASP A 96 -8.03 -9.04 4.98
C ASP A 96 -6.98 -9.88 4.26
N ALA A 97 -5.76 -9.89 4.78
CA ALA A 97 -4.65 -10.64 4.23
C ALA A 97 -3.96 -11.47 5.32
N PRO A 98 -3.36 -12.64 4.98
CA PRO A 98 -2.68 -13.46 5.97
C PRO A 98 -1.47 -12.76 6.57
N ILE A 99 -1.35 -12.81 7.89
CA ILE A 99 -0.24 -12.20 8.64
C ILE A 99 0.78 -13.29 8.97
N GLY A 100 2.07 -12.96 8.83
CA GLY A 100 3.15 -13.85 9.22
C GLY A 100 3.61 -14.81 8.13
N GLU A 101 3.08 -14.70 6.92
CA GLU A 101 3.49 -15.55 5.81
C GLU A 101 3.49 -14.77 4.49
N THR A 102 4.30 -15.23 3.54
CA THR A 102 4.32 -14.72 2.17
C THR A 102 3.43 -15.61 1.33
N VAL A 103 2.46 -15.03 0.63
CA VAL A 103 1.48 -15.78 -0.16
C VAL A 103 1.42 -15.25 -1.59
N ASP A 104 0.88 -16.04 -2.49
CA ASP A 104 0.54 -15.56 -3.83
C ASP A 104 -0.65 -14.61 -3.75
N ALA A 105 -0.56 -13.45 -4.39
CA ALA A 105 -1.67 -12.52 -4.48
C ALA A 105 -2.84 -13.22 -5.19
N PRO A 106 -4.05 -13.26 -4.60
CA PRO A 106 -5.13 -14.10 -5.12
C PRO A 106 -5.64 -13.74 -6.51
N PHE A 107 -5.53 -12.48 -6.92
CA PHE A 107 -6.10 -12.05 -8.19
C PHE A 107 -5.50 -12.82 -9.36
N GLU A 108 -6.37 -13.41 -10.20
CA GLU A 108 -6.00 -14.19 -11.37
C GLU A 108 -4.88 -15.20 -11.11
N ASN A 109 -5.04 -15.96 -10.03
CA ASN A 109 -4.13 -17.07 -9.66
C ASN A 109 -2.67 -16.64 -9.51
N GLY A 110 -2.44 -15.49 -8.90
CA GLY A 110 -1.08 -15.03 -8.61
C GLY A 110 -0.45 -14.20 -9.72
N LYS A 111 -1.26 -13.55 -10.55
CA LYS A 111 -0.78 -12.68 -11.62
C LYS A 111 0.28 -11.68 -11.14
N TYR A 112 0.11 -11.11 -9.93
CA TYR A 112 1.02 -10.11 -9.39
C TYR A 112 2.13 -10.70 -8.51
N GLY A 113 2.22 -12.03 -8.44
CA GLY A 113 3.26 -12.70 -7.69
C GLY A 113 3.00 -12.72 -6.19
N LYS A 114 4.07 -12.77 -5.42
CA LYS A 114 3.99 -12.95 -3.97
C LYS A 114 3.87 -11.61 -3.24
N VAL A 115 3.19 -11.66 -2.10
CA VAL A 115 2.93 -10.50 -1.25
C VAL A 115 2.94 -10.93 0.21
N PHE A 116 3.34 -10.05 1.11
CA PHE A 116 3.22 -10.28 2.55
C PHE A 116 2.76 -9.02 3.26
N VAL A 117 2.18 -9.22 4.44
CA VAL A 117 1.81 -8.13 5.33
C VAL A 117 3.09 -7.59 5.96
N SER A 118 3.44 -6.35 5.62
CA SER A 118 4.68 -5.74 6.06
C SER A 118 4.56 -5.05 7.41
N GLN A 119 3.36 -4.62 7.78
CA GLN A 119 3.13 -3.90 9.03
C GLN A 119 1.78 -4.29 9.63
N ILE A 120 1.73 -4.37 10.96
CA ILE A 120 0.52 -4.70 11.71
C ILE A 120 0.32 -3.75 12.89
N ASP A 121 -0.94 -3.51 13.25
CA ASP A 121 -1.29 -2.81 14.48
C ASP A 121 -1.16 -3.78 15.66
N LEU A 122 -0.38 -3.43 16.67
CA LEU A 122 -0.13 -4.31 17.82
C LEU A 122 -1.32 -4.43 18.78
N ASN A 123 -2.29 -3.53 18.70
CA ASN A 123 -3.45 -3.58 19.60
C ASN A 123 -4.46 -4.65 19.16
N ASP A 124 -4.63 -4.87 17.87
CA ASP A 124 -5.69 -5.73 17.35
C ASP A 124 -5.28 -6.58 16.14
N ASP A 125 -3.99 -6.61 15.81
CA ASP A 125 -3.43 -7.37 14.69
C ASP A 125 -4.07 -7.03 13.32
N VAL A 126 -4.51 -5.79 13.15
CA VAL A 126 -5.03 -5.32 11.87
C VAL A 126 -3.87 -5.07 10.91
N VAL A 127 -4.06 -5.44 9.64
CA VAL A 127 -3.08 -5.18 8.58
C VAL A 127 -2.87 -3.68 8.40
N GLU A 128 -1.64 -3.24 8.52
CA GLU A 128 -1.24 -1.84 8.41
C GLU A 128 -0.29 -1.57 7.24
N GLY A 129 0.06 -2.58 6.49
CA GLY A 129 0.90 -2.43 5.30
C GLY A 129 1.03 -3.70 4.51
N LEU A 130 1.27 -3.54 3.21
CA LEU A 130 1.49 -4.65 2.26
C LEU A 130 2.79 -4.41 1.51
N GLN A 131 3.51 -5.48 1.23
CA GLN A 131 4.73 -5.44 0.42
C GLN A 131 4.67 -6.52 -0.65
N CYS A 132 4.70 -6.11 -1.92
CA CYS A 132 4.83 -7.04 -3.03
C CYS A 132 6.29 -7.44 -3.22
N VAL A 133 6.52 -8.70 -3.56
CA VAL A 133 7.87 -9.25 -3.74
C VAL A 133 8.31 -9.17 -5.20
N ASP A 134 7.38 -9.46 -6.12
CA ASP A 134 7.69 -9.60 -7.54
C ASP A 134 7.40 -8.37 -8.38
N ILE A 135 6.67 -7.40 -7.83
CA ILE A 135 6.38 -6.13 -8.48
C ILE A 135 6.74 -4.98 -7.54
N PRO A 136 7.06 -3.79 -8.08
CA PRO A 136 7.52 -2.66 -7.24
C PRO A 136 6.34 -1.91 -6.62
N ALA A 137 5.63 -2.56 -5.70
CA ALA A 137 4.45 -1.99 -5.06
C ALA A 137 4.46 -2.27 -3.55
N PHE A 138 4.13 -1.24 -2.76
CA PHE A 138 3.96 -1.39 -1.33
C PHE A 138 2.99 -0.32 -0.81
N SER A 139 2.53 -0.51 0.42
CA SER A 139 1.54 0.40 1.01
C SER A 139 1.61 0.41 2.52
N VAL A 140 1.11 1.49 3.12
CA VAL A 140 0.86 1.59 4.56
C VAL A 140 -0.54 2.15 4.79
N GLN A 141 -1.18 1.72 5.88
CA GLN A 141 -2.54 2.15 6.21
C GLN A 141 -2.56 3.49 6.95
N TYR A 142 -1.55 3.76 7.75
CA TYR A 142 -1.48 4.98 8.53
C TYR A 142 -0.98 6.17 7.69
N HIS A 143 -1.04 7.37 8.26
CA HIS A 143 -0.55 8.59 7.64
C HIS A 143 0.90 8.85 8.09
N PRO A 144 1.92 8.48 7.30
CA PRO A 144 3.30 8.65 7.73
C PRO A 144 3.70 10.11 7.91
N GLU A 145 3.07 11.02 7.15
CA GLU A 145 3.32 12.46 7.21
C GLU A 145 2.76 13.12 8.48
N ALA A 146 1.83 12.43 9.16
CA ALA A 146 1.16 12.96 10.35
C ALA A 146 1.63 12.30 11.64
N ALA A 147 2.74 11.55 11.60
CA ALA A 147 3.26 10.87 12.77
C ALA A 147 3.70 11.84 13.86
N ALA A 148 3.43 11.50 15.13
CA ALA A 148 3.82 12.33 16.28
C ALA A 148 5.28 12.08 16.67
N GLY A 149 6.02 13.15 16.98
CA GLY A 149 7.40 13.07 17.46
C GLY A 149 8.45 13.03 16.35
N PRO A 150 9.73 12.84 16.69
CA PRO A 150 10.81 12.81 15.71
C PRO A 150 10.82 11.47 14.98
N HIS A 151 9.87 11.29 14.08
CA HIS A 151 9.77 10.11 13.31
C HIS A 151 10.35 10.28 12.01
N ASP A 152 10.75 9.21 11.51
CA ASP A 152 11.27 9.12 10.19
C ASP A 152 10.26 8.49 9.24
N ALA A 153 9.13 9.17 9.08
CA ALA A 153 8.20 8.84 8.00
C ALA A 153 8.87 8.98 6.63
N ALA A 154 9.94 9.76 6.57
CA ALA A 154 10.73 9.94 5.35
C ALA A 154 11.26 8.62 4.80
N TYR A 155 11.52 7.59 5.64
CA TYR A 155 12.05 6.32 5.15
C TYR A 155 11.12 5.63 4.14
N LEU A 156 9.81 5.81 4.29
CA LEU A 156 8.85 5.23 3.36
C LEU A 156 8.90 5.93 1.99
N PHE A 157 9.01 7.25 2.01
CA PHE A 157 9.15 8.02 0.77
C PHE A 157 10.51 7.77 0.11
N ASP A 158 11.56 7.61 0.91
CA ASP A 158 12.88 7.21 0.41
C ASP A 158 12.83 5.84 -0.24
N ARG A 159 12.12 4.89 0.35
CA ARG A 159 11.91 3.57 -0.24
C ARG A 159 11.21 3.68 -1.60
N PHE A 160 10.21 4.55 -1.71
CA PHE A 160 9.52 4.77 -2.98
C PHE A 160 10.43 5.39 -4.02
N VAL A 161 11.24 6.37 -3.64
CA VAL A 161 12.24 6.98 -4.53
C VAL A 161 13.24 5.92 -5.00
N ASP A 162 13.69 5.04 -4.12
CA ASP A 162 14.60 3.94 -4.48
C ASP A 162 13.97 2.98 -5.47
N LEU A 163 12.68 2.65 -5.31
CA LEU A 163 11.96 1.83 -6.27
C LEU A 163 11.90 2.50 -7.65
N MET A 164 11.64 3.80 -7.69
CA MET A 164 11.60 4.54 -8.94
C MET A 164 12.96 4.57 -9.63
N ARG A 165 14.04 4.75 -8.87
CA ARG A 165 15.41 4.72 -9.40
C ARG A 165 15.76 3.35 -9.95
N SER A 166 15.46 2.29 -9.21
CA SER A 166 15.72 0.91 -9.63
C SER A 166 14.98 0.56 -10.91
N ALA A 167 13.74 0.99 -11.04
CA ALA A 167 12.94 0.77 -12.25
C ALA A 167 13.55 1.48 -13.46
N LYS A 168 14.03 2.72 -13.30
CA LYS A 168 14.70 3.46 -14.36
C LYS A 168 16.01 2.80 -14.79
N GLU A 169 16.82 2.38 -13.82
CA GLU A 169 18.08 1.68 -14.09
C GLU A 169 17.83 0.37 -14.83
N GLY A 170 16.85 -0.41 -14.41
CA GLY A 170 16.44 -1.63 -15.09
C GLY A 170 16.03 -1.38 -16.54
N THR A 171 15.29 -0.30 -16.79
CA THR A 171 14.89 0.10 -18.13
C THR A 171 16.09 0.51 -18.99
N ARG A 172 17.06 1.21 -18.42
CA ARG A 172 18.27 1.63 -19.14
C ARG A 172 19.17 0.45 -19.49
N ASN A 173 19.17 -0.57 -18.66
CA ASN A 173 20.04 -1.75 -18.81
C ASN A 173 19.37 -2.89 -19.60
N ALA A 174 18.11 -2.69 -19.97
CA ALA A 174 17.34 -3.71 -20.67
C ALA A 174 17.56 -3.69 -22.19
#